data_aaec2e40a743de8e2df4e240a9c70842
#
_entry.id   aaec2e40a743de8e2df4e240a9c70842
#
_cell.length_a   1.000
_cell.length_b   1.000
_cell.length_c   1.000
_cell.angle_alpha   90.00
_cell.angle_beta   90.00
_cell.angle_gamma   90.00
#
_symmetry.space_group_name_H-M   'P 1'
#
loop_
_entity.id
_entity.type
_entity.pdbx_description
1 polymer ?
#
loop_
_entity_poly.entity_id
_entity_poly.type
_entity_poly.pdbx_seq_one_letter_code
_entity_poly.pdbx_strand_id
1 'polypeptide(L)'
;DTFTKESMFVTNGDVAKLMEKFKTFEIHGVADNGAEYLDLGARGLKGKTEFFFRRGDGSSLYATRDIAYHIWKWNQCDQLINVLGEDHKLQAKQVGMTLTELGQKTPDVLFYSFIKLPEGKMSTRKGNVVYMDDLLEEAQAQAAAVVRELHPDYSEELVTSISEAAGTSAVRFNIIKVSPDKGFTFRWEEALAFEGGSAPFVMYSHARACSIVRKCQKAGIDIEANISNKDIPVPSQMPKGMIELLRTICVHSDVLSKAVNDRRPHLFANQLLQLATSFNSFYRDCMILKDGELNVFNLQLSEIARNLMRTSMEGLGIVPIEQM
;
A
#
# COMPACT_ATOMS: atom_id res chain seq x y z
N ASP A 1 -12.59 -8.93 -5.34
CA ASP A 1 -12.25 -9.29 -3.95
C ASP A 1 -13.30 -10.28 -3.40
N THR A 2 -12.90 -11.09 -2.43
CA THR A 2 -13.76 -12.11 -1.80
C THR A 2 -13.94 -11.80 -0.32
N PHE A 3 -15.20 -11.72 0.12
CA PHE A 3 -15.56 -11.55 1.54
C PHE A 3 -16.10 -12.87 2.09
N THR A 4 -15.28 -13.57 2.86
CA THR A 4 -15.60 -14.90 3.40
C THR A 4 -16.20 -14.78 4.79
N LYS A 5 -17.38 -15.40 4.99
CA LYS A 5 -18.03 -15.45 6.29
C LYS A 5 -17.43 -16.57 7.15
N GLU A 6 -16.94 -16.23 8.34
CA GLU A 6 -16.36 -17.21 9.28
C GLU A 6 -17.36 -18.33 9.66
N SER A 7 -18.65 -18.01 9.73
CA SER A 7 -19.70 -18.99 10.02
C SER A 7 -19.77 -20.15 9.04
N MET A 8 -19.29 -20.00 7.79
CA MET A 8 -19.26 -21.03 6.79
C MET A 8 -18.49 -22.27 7.29
N PHE A 9 -17.34 -22.07 7.94
CA PHE A 9 -16.51 -23.18 8.43
C PHE A 9 -17.12 -23.93 9.62
N VAL A 10 -18.00 -23.27 10.35
CA VAL A 10 -18.77 -23.89 11.44
C VAL A 10 -19.91 -24.73 10.86
N THR A 11 -20.70 -24.14 9.95
CA THR A 11 -21.88 -24.79 9.37
C THR A 11 -21.52 -25.96 8.45
N ASN A 12 -20.36 -25.90 7.75
CA ASN A 12 -19.87 -27.01 6.92
C ASN A 12 -19.26 -28.16 7.73
N GLY A 13 -19.11 -27.99 9.05
CA GLY A 13 -18.50 -29.00 9.92
C GLY A 13 -16.97 -29.03 9.89
N ASP A 14 -16.29 -28.11 9.20
CA ASP A 14 -14.83 -28.08 9.09
C ASP A 14 -14.17 -27.85 10.44
N VAL A 15 -14.72 -26.91 11.24
CA VAL A 15 -14.26 -26.63 12.59
C VAL A 15 -14.43 -27.85 13.52
N ALA A 16 -15.57 -28.56 13.43
CA ALA A 16 -15.79 -29.77 14.23
C ALA A 16 -14.77 -30.86 13.89
N LYS A 17 -14.52 -31.10 12.61
CA LYS A 17 -13.49 -32.06 12.16
C LYS A 17 -12.09 -31.71 12.65
N LEU A 18 -11.73 -30.41 12.66
CA LEU A 18 -10.46 -29.93 13.18
C LEU A 18 -10.33 -30.16 14.67
N MET A 19 -11.37 -29.85 15.45
CA MET A 19 -11.36 -30.08 16.90
C MET A 19 -11.15 -31.56 17.24
N GLU A 20 -11.83 -32.46 16.54
CA GLU A 20 -11.62 -33.90 16.73
C GLU A 20 -10.21 -34.34 16.32
N LYS A 21 -9.65 -33.79 15.24
CA LYS A 21 -8.27 -34.06 14.83
C LYS A 21 -7.25 -33.55 15.86
N PHE A 22 -7.44 -32.37 16.45
CA PHE A 22 -6.55 -31.84 17.48
C PHE A 22 -6.43 -32.72 18.72
N LYS A 23 -7.53 -33.40 19.09
CA LYS A 23 -7.52 -34.37 20.22
C LYS A 23 -6.60 -35.57 19.98
N THR A 24 -6.27 -35.88 18.73
CA THR A 24 -5.37 -36.99 18.39
C THR A 24 -3.89 -36.62 18.44
N PHE A 25 -3.55 -35.38 18.69
CA PHE A 25 -2.16 -34.91 18.74
C PHE A 25 -1.56 -35.20 20.12
N GLU A 26 -0.29 -35.62 20.16
CA GLU A 26 0.48 -35.84 21.38
C GLU A 26 0.54 -34.62 22.30
N ILE A 27 0.44 -33.42 21.72
CA ILE A 27 0.49 -32.15 22.42
C ILE A 27 -0.90 -31.65 22.89
N HIS A 28 -1.94 -32.51 22.79
CA HIS A 28 -3.27 -32.19 23.26
C HIS A 28 -3.31 -32.19 24.81
N GLY A 29 -3.97 -31.18 25.37
CA GLY A 29 -4.20 -31.04 26.80
C GLY A 29 -5.62 -30.56 27.10
N VAL A 30 -6.06 -30.80 28.34
CA VAL A 30 -7.33 -30.33 28.88
C VAL A 30 -7.05 -29.53 30.15
N ALA A 31 -7.57 -28.31 30.21
CA ALA A 31 -7.46 -27.44 31.37
C ALA A 31 -8.53 -27.78 32.44
N ASP A 32 -8.35 -27.30 33.67
CA ASP A 32 -9.22 -27.57 34.81
C ASP A 32 -10.70 -27.19 34.57
N ASN A 33 -10.92 -26.18 33.72
CA ASN A 33 -12.28 -25.73 33.34
C ASN A 33 -12.86 -26.50 32.14
N GLY A 34 -12.22 -27.60 31.73
CA GLY A 34 -12.63 -28.42 30.59
C GLY A 34 -12.33 -27.86 29.21
N ALA A 35 -11.62 -26.70 29.12
CA ALA A 35 -11.18 -26.18 27.83
C ALA A 35 -10.03 -27.03 27.28
N GLU A 36 -10.04 -27.25 25.95
CA GLU A 36 -9.03 -28.08 25.27
C GLU A 36 -8.05 -27.21 24.51
N TYR A 37 -6.76 -27.60 24.57
CA TYR A 37 -5.67 -26.86 23.94
C TYR A 37 -4.60 -27.79 23.33
N LEU A 38 -3.74 -27.22 22.50
CA LEU A 38 -2.49 -27.82 22.04
C LEU A 38 -1.34 -27.12 22.79
N ASP A 39 -0.44 -27.87 23.44
CA ASP A 39 0.75 -27.32 24.05
C ASP A 39 1.89 -27.13 23.00
N LEU A 40 1.94 -25.94 22.40
CA LEU A 40 2.96 -25.58 21.44
C LEU A 40 4.34 -25.35 22.09
N GLY A 41 4.44 -25.34 23.41
CA GLY A 41 5.70 -25.29 24.14
C GLY A 41 6.57 -26.50 23.83
N ALA A 42 5.95 -27.68 23.69
CA ALA A 42 6.60 -28.90 23.24
C ALA A 42 7.20 -28.77 21.81
N ARG A 43 6.77 -27.80 21.03
CA ARG A 43 7.28 -27.47 19.68
C ARG A 43 8.17 -26.20 19.67
N GLY A 44 8.57 -25.72 20.85
CA GLY A 44 9.51 -24.60 21.00
C GLY A 44 8.89 -23.20 21.09
N LEU A 45 7.56 -23.08 21.23
CA LEU A 45 6.93 -21.79 21.56
C LEU A 45 7.31 -21.40 22.99
N LYS A 46 7.66 -20.12 23.20
CA LYS A 46 7.98 -19.57 24.52
C LYS A 46 6.87 -18.62 24.99
N GLY A 47 6.66 -18.58 26.31
CA GLY A 47 5.67 -17.70 26.94
C GLY A 47 4.30 -18.39 27.05
N LYS A 48 3.27 -17.83 26.45
CA LYS A 48 1.93 -18.45 26.40
C LYS A 48 1.92 -19.52 25.31
N THR A 49 2.06 -20.79 25.74
CA THR A 49 2.23 -21.92 24.83
C THR A 49 0.96 -22.62 24.46
N GLU A 50 -0.09 -22.48 25.25
CA GLU A 50 -1.36 -23.14 25.05
C GLU A 50 -2.15 -22.48 23.91
N PHE A 51 -2.39 -23.24 22.86
CA PHE A 51 -3.31 -22.88 21.79
C PHE A 51 -4.68 -23.45 22.10
N PHE A 52 -5.52 -22.70 22.76
CA PHE A 52 -6.88 -23.12 23.06
C PHE A 52 -7.74 -23.17 21.80
N PHE A 53 -8.33 -24.31 21.52
CA PHE A 53 -9.17 -24.52 20.34
C PHE A 53 -10.65 -24.79 20.67
N ARG A 54 -10.95 -25.26 21.91
CA ARG A 54 -12.31 -25.58 22.35
C ARG A 54 -12.54 -25.10 23.79
N ARG A 55 -13.70 -24.53 24.07
CA ARG A 55 -14.10 -24.19 25.43
C ARG A 55 -14.65 -25.40 26.19
N GLY A 56 -14.76 -25.31 27.51
CA GLY A 56 -15.35 -26.36 28.37
C GLY A 56 -16.82 -26.68 28.05
N ASP A 57 -17.56 -25.73 27.46
CA ASP A 57 -18.92 -25.94 26.96
C ASP A 57 -18.99 -26.64 25.59
N GLY A 58 -17.87 -26.98 25.03
CA GLY A 58 -17.75 -27.65 23.72
C GLY A 58 -17.71 -26.72 22.51
N SER A 59 -17.90 -25.41 22.69
CA SER A 59 -17.83 -24.43 21.57
C SER A 59 -16.42 -24.18 21.10
N SER A 60 -16.25 -23.91 19.79
CA SER A 60 -14.95 -23.56 19.22
C SER A 60 -14.51 -22.15 19.61
N LEU A 61 -13.21 -21.95 19.75
CA LEU A 61 -12.61 -20.61 19.81
C LEU A 61 -12.38 -20.06 18.39
N TYR A 62 -12.27 -18.73 18.28
CA TYR A 62 -12.03 -18.07 17.00
C TYR A 62 -10.74 -18.55 16.31
N ALA A 63 -9.71 -18.89 17.09
CA ALA A 63 -8.45 -19.41 16.55
C ALA A 63 -8.62 -20.72 15.76
N THR A 64 -9.56 -21.60 16.17
CA THR A 64 -9.88 -22.84 15.44
C THR A 64 -10.54 -22.55 14.09
N ARG A 65 -11.41 -21.55 14.06
CA ARG A 65 -12.07 -21.08 12.84
C ARG A 65 -11.06 -20.44 11.88
N ASP A 66 -10.07 -19.73 12.44
CA ASP A 66 -8.96 -19.15 11.67
C ASP A 66 -8.10 -20.25 11.03
N ILE A 67 -7.83 -21.38 11.70
CA ILE A 67 -7.15 -22.54 11.08
C ILE A 67 -7.98 -23.09 9.91
N ALA A 68 -9.29 -23.29 10.07
CA ALA A 68 -10.15 -23.76 8.99
C ALA A 68 -10.11 -22.80 7.79
N TYR A 69 -10.14 -21.50 8.06
CA TYR A 69 -10.04 -20.46 7.03
C TYR A 69 -8.70 -20.50 6.31
N HIS A 70 -7.57 -20.73 7.00
CA HIS A 70 -6.26 -20.83 6.36
C HIS A 70 -6.17 -22.07 5.46
N ILE A 71 -6.69 -23.21 5.88
CA ILE A 71 -6.75 -24.41 5.05
C ILE A 71 -7.56 -24.14 3.78
N TRP A 72 -8.70 -23.46 3.92
CA TRP A 72 -9.53 -23.08 2.77
C TRP A 72 -8.81 -22.12 1.83
N LYS A 73 -8.09 -21.10 2.37
CA LYS A 73 -7.33 -20.13 1.57
C LYS A 73 -6.24 -20.81 0.75
N TRP A 74 -5.52 -21.80 1.30
CA TRP A 74 -4.48 -22.53 0.58
C TRP A 74 -5.01 -23.32 -0.62
N ASN A 75 -6.30 -23.63 -0.67
CA ASN A 75 -6.93 -24.25 -1.84
C ASN A 75 -7.29 -23.21 -2.93
N GLN A 76 -7.12 -21.91 -2.65
CA GLN A 76 -7.46 -20.82 -3.58
C GLN A 76 -6.22 -20.12 -4.17
N CYS A 77 -5.03 -20.34 -3.64
CA CYS A 77 -3.82 -19.62 -4.03
C CYS A 77 -2.54 -20.41 -3.78
N ASP A 78 -1.49 -20.06 -4.53
CA ASP A 78 -0.15 -20.64 -4.38
C ASP A 78 0.68 -19.92 -3.33
N GLN A 79 0.35 -18.64 -3.05
CA GLN A 79 1.02 -17.80 -2.07
C GLN A 79 -0.02 -17.09 -1.19
N LEU A 80 0.18 -17.13 0.13
CA LEU A 80 -0.70 -16.54 1.11
C LEU A 80 0.06 -15.57 2.00
N ILE A 81 -0.41 -14.32 2.05
CA ILE A 81 0.14 -13.27 2.91
C ILE A 81 -0.98 -12.77 3.82
N ASN A 82 -0.77 -12.85 5.12
CA ASN A 82 -1.64 -12.24 6.11
C ASN A 82 -1.12 -10.84 6.46
N VAL A 83 -2.01 -9.85 6.49
CA VAL A 83 -1.70 -8.48 6.96
C VAL A 83 -2.40 -8.28 8.28
N LEU A 84 -1.64 -8.15 9.38
CA LEU A 84 -2.16 -8.17 10.74
C LEU A 84 -1.58 -7.03 11.59
N GLY A 85 -2.36 -6.54 12.56
CA GLY A 85 -1.84 -5.65 13.60
C GLY A 85 -0.78 -6.33 14.46
N GLU A 86 0.15 -5.57 14.99
CA GLU A 86 1.27 -6.10 15.79
C GLU A 86 0.85 -6.81 17.09
N ASP A 87 -0.36 -6.55 17.58
CA ASP A 87 -0.98 -7.22 18.71
C ASP A 87 -1.34 -8.69 18.42
N HIS A 88 -1.44 -9.07 17.14
CA HIS A 88 -1.69 -10.45 16.71
C HIS A 88 -0.42 -11.31 16.53
N LYS A 89 0.77 -10.83 16.87
CA LYS A 89 2.05 -11.56 16.68
C LYS A 89 2.06 -12.95 17.31
N LEU A 90 1.58 -13.05 18.56
CA LEU A 90 1.52 -14.35 19.25
C LEU A 90 0.53 -15.29 18.58
N GLN A 91 -0.68 -14.81 18.29
CA GLN A 91 -1.72 -15.60 17.63
C GLN A 91 -1.27 -16.10 16.26
N ALA A 92 -0.70 -15.22 15.43
CA ALA A 92 -0.19 -15.61 14.12
C ALA A 92 0.89 -16.70 14.21
N LYS A 93 1.77 -16.63 15.23
CA LYS A 93 2.77 -17.65 15.48
C LYS A 93 2.13 -18.99 15.89
N GLN A 94 1.15 -18.95 16.79
CA GLN A 94 0.41 -20.14 17.23
C GLN A 94 -0.35 -20.78 16.07
N VAL A 95 -1.03 -19.97 15.24
CA VAL A 95 -1.72 -20.44 14.02
C VAL A 95 -0.74 -21.10 13.05
N GLY A 96 0.41 -20.47 12.79
CA GLY A 96 1.43 -21.04 11.90
C GLY A 96 1.96 -22.37 12.40
N MET A 97 2.25 -22.50 13.70
CA MET A 97 2.71 -23.76 14.31
C MET A 97 1.63 -24.86 14.25
N THR A 98 0.36 -24.50 14.51
CA THR A 98 -0.77 -25.43 14.42
C THR A 98 -0.99 -25.91 12.97
N LEU A 99 -0.84 -25.01 11.98
CA LEU A 99 -0.88 -25.39 10.57
C LEU A 99 0.25 -26.39 10.22
N THR A 100 1.44 -26.18 10.76
CA THR A 100 2.58 -27.11 10.58
C THR A 100 2.28 -28.49 11.17
N GLU A 101 1.70 -28.59 12.38
CA GLU A 101 1.25 -29.84 12.99
C GLU A 101 0.19 -30.57 12.14
N LEU A 102 -0.61 -29.82 11.39
CA LEU A 102 -1.58 -30.36 10.44
C LEU A 102 -0.96 -30.78 9.10
N GLY A 103 0.35 -30.56 8.89
CA GLY A 103 1.03 -30.80 7.61
C GLY A 103 0.67 -29.77 6.53
N GLN A 104 0.17 -28.59 6.94
CA GLN A 104 -0.20 -27.49 6.05
C GLN A 104 0.95 -26.48 5.91
N LYS A 105 0.93 -25.74 4.79
CA LYS A 105 1.83 -24.59 4.59
C LYS A 105 1.46 -23.47 5.57
N THR A 106 2.47 -22.73 6.03
CA THR A 106 2.26 -21.49 6.84
C THR A 106 2.20 -20.28 5.92
N PRO A 107 1.33 -19.29 6.21
CA PRO A 107 1.32 -18.03 5.46
C PRO A 107 2.52 -17.16 5.80
N ASP A 108 2.94 -16.31 4.86
CA ASP A 108 3.74 -15.14 5.19
C ASP A 108 2.90 -14.17 6.02
N VAL A 109 3.51 -13.48 7.00
CA VAL A 109 2.78 -12.51 7.81
C VAL A 109 3.46 -11.16 7.77
N LEU A 110 2.72 -10.14 7.36
CA LEU A 110 3.10 -8.74 7.44
C LEU A 110 2.41 -8.11 8.66
N PHE A 111 3.19 -7.71 9.65
CA PHE A 111 2.68 -6.98 10.81
C PHE A 111 2.80 -5.48 10.60
N TYR A 112 1.75 -4.74 11.00
CA TYR A 112 1.77 -3.29 11.01
C TYR A 112 1.55 -2.75 12.42
N SER A 113 2.21 -1.62 12.71
CA SER A 113 2.05 -0.89 13.97
C SER A 113 0.85 0.05 13.93
N PHE A 114 0.42 0.51 15.12
CA PHE A 114 -0.74 1.39 15.25
C PHE A 114 -0.48 2.79 14.68
N ILE A 115 -1.52 3.32 14.02
CA ILE A 115 -1.59 4.71 13.56
C ILE A 115 -2.33 5.50 14.64
N LYS A 116 -1.70 6.59 15.10
CA LYS A 116 -2.29 7.52 16.06
C LYS A 116 -2.90 8.72 15.34
N LEU A 117 -3.94 9.27 15.90
CA LEU A 117 -4.51 10.54 15.48
C LEU A 117 -4.09 11.63 16.47
N PRO A 118 -3.90 12.89 16.03
CA PRO A 118 -3.68 13.99 16.93
C PRO A 118 -4.87 14.15 17.87
N GLU A 119 -4.63 14.33 19.17
CA GLU A 119 -5.69 14.57 20.14
C GLU A 119 -6.52 15.79 19.74
N GLY A 120 -7.85 15.65 19.71
CA GLY A 120 -8.81 16.74 19.49
C GLY A 120 -9.09 17.16 18.05
N LYS A 121 -8.48 16.54 17.03
CA LYS A 121 -8.64 16.96 15.61
C LYS A 121 -9.56 16.09 14.75
N MET A 122 -10.02 14.97 15.23
CA MET A 122 -11.06 14.23 14.51
C MET A 122 -12.33 14.17 15.34
N SER A 123 -13.41 14.64 14.76
CA SER A 123 -14.73 14.60 15.36
C SER A 123 -15.23 13.16 15.41
N THR A 124 -14.95 12.50 16.51
CA THR A 124 -15.56 11.20 16.80
C THR A 124 -17.00 11.42 17.21
N ARG A 125 -17.93 11.34 16.28
CA ARG A 125 -19.37 11.45 16.58
C ARG A 125 -19.87 10.37 17.54
N LYS A 126 -19.08 9.31 17.79
CA LYS A 126 -19.45 8.18 18.68
C LYS A 126 -18.22 7.61 19.42
N GLY A 127 -17.60 8.36 20.31
CA GLY A 127 -16.49 7.85 21.13
C GLY A 127 -15.12 7.85 20.42
N ASN A 128 -14.13 7.10 20.92
CA ASN A 128 -12.73 7.09 20.44
C ASN A 128 -12.49 6.23 19.17
N VAL A 129 -13.51 5.91 18.39
CA VAL A 129 -13.38 5.10 17.17
C VAL A 129 -13.50 5.99 15.95
N VAL A 130 -12.54 5.89 15.04
CA VAL A 130 -12.56 6.54 13.72
C VAL A 130 -12.88 5.47 12.69
N TYR A 131 -14.00 5.63 12.00
CA TYR A 131 -14.34 4.77 10.88
C TYR A 131 -13.55 5.18 9.62
N MET A 132 -13.20 4.20 8.80
CA MET A 132 -12.45 4.47 7.56
C MET A 132 -13.25 5.33 6.60
N ASP A 133 -14.56 5.13 6.52
CA ASP A 133 -15.44 5.92 5.65
C ASP A 133 -15.44 7.39 6.05
N ASP A 134 -15.58 7.70 7.37
CA ASP A 134 -15.50 9.07 7.87
C ASP A 134 -14.13 9.73 7.56
N LEU A 135 -13.04 8.95 7.66
CA LEU A 135 -11.69 9.41 7.33
C LEU A 135 -11.55 9.74 5.85
N LEU A 136 -12.11 8.90 4.97
CA LEU A 136 -12.05 9.12 3.52
C LEU A 136 -12.92 10.30 3.08
N GLU A 137 -14.12 10.45 3.64
CA GLU A 137 -15.00 11.59 3.40
C GLU A 137 -14.32 12.91 3.81
N GLU A 138 -13.69 12.94 4.99
CA GLU A 138 -12.94 14.11 5.45
C GLU A 138 -11.74 14.39 4.54
N ALA A 139 -11.00 13.35 4.11
CA ALA A 139 -9.88 13.50 3.17
C ALA A 139 -10.30 14.15 1.85
N GLN A 140 -11.43 13.70 1.29
CA GLN A 140 -11.98 14.26 0.05
C GLN A 140 -12.44 15.71 0.24
N ALA A 141 -13.11 16.01 1.35
CA ALA A 141 -13.55 17.38 1.66
C ALA A 141 -12.37 18.35 1.82
N GLN A 142 -11.31 17.92 2.52
CA GLN A 142 -10.07 18.70 2.69
C GLN A 142 -9.36 18.90 1.35
N ALA A 143 -9.25 17.85 0.54
CA ALA A 143 -8.67 17.94 -0.80
C ALA A 143 -9.47 18.88 -1.72
N ALA A 144 -10.80 18.84 -1.66
CA ALA A 144 -11.67 19.73 -2.44
C ALA A 144 -11.46 21.21 -2.06
N ALA A 145 -11.29 21.51 -0.77
CA ALA A 145 -11.00 22.88 -0.33
C ALA A 145 -9.68 23.38 -0.91
N VAL A 146 -8.64 22.55 -0.89
CA VAL A 146 -7.31 22.91 -1.46
C VAL A 146 -7.39 23.07 -2.98
N VAL A 147 -8.08 22.18 -3.70
CA VAL A 147 -8.23 22.27 -5.15
C VAL A 147 -8.97 23.53 -5.56
N ARG A 148 -10.06 23.92 -4.86
CA ARG A 148 -10.80 25.17 -5.14
C ARG A 148 -9.95 26.42 -4.88
N GLU A 149 -9.11 26.41 -3.85
CA GLU A 149 -8.22 27.52 -3.55
C GLU A 149 -7.14 27.70 -4.64
N LEU A 150 -6.57 26.58 -5.11
CA LEU A 150 -5.51 26.64 -6.14
C LEU A 150 -6.05 26.87 -7.55
N HIS A 151 -7.26 26.42 -7.84
CA HIS A 151 -7.89 26.44 -9.17
C HIS A 151 -9.35 26.91 -9.11
N PRO A 152 -9.59 28.21 -8.84
CA PRO A 152 -10.94 28.76 -8.68
C PRO A 152 -11.76 28.73 -10.00
N ASP A 153 -11.12 28.47 -11.12
CA ASP A 153 -11.70 28.36 -12.46
C ASP A 153 -12.15 26.94 -12.85
N TYR A 154 -11.88 25.93 -11.98
CA TYR A 154 -12.30 24.56 -12.27
C TYR A 154 -13.80 24.36 -12.06
N SER A 155 -14.42 23.51 -12.91
CA SER A 155 -15.80 23.10 -12.69
C SER A 155 -15.93 22.22 -11.45
N GLU A 156 -17.11 22.21 -10.81
CA GLU A 156 -17.35 21.38 -9.62
C GLU A 156 -17.20 19.88 -9.91
N GLU A 157 -17.50 19.42 -11.13
CA GLU A 157 -17.27 18.03 -11.52
C GLU A 157 -15.77 17.69 -11.54
N LEU A 158 -14.94 18.61 -12.05
CA LEU A 158 -13.49 18.42 -12.07
C LEU A 158 -12.90 18.49 -10.65
N VAL A 159 -13.35 19.43 -9.83
CA VAL A 159 -12.98 19.53 -8.42
C VAL A 159 -13.32 18.24 -7.68
N THR A 160 -14.54 17.72 -7.87
CA THR A 160 -14.99 16.47 -7.23
C THR A 160 -14.09 15.30 -7.67
N SER A 161 -13.87 15.12 -8.96
CA SER A 161 -13.03 14.03 -9.49
C SER A 161 -11.59 14.08 -8.97
N ILE A 162 -10.98 15.26 -8.96
CA ILE A 162 -9.61 15.44 -8.43
C ILE A 162 -9.58 15.19 -6.93
N SER A 163 -10.56 15.72 -6.17
CA SER A 163 -10.55 15.59 -4.71
C SER A 163 -10.83 14.19 -4.21
N GLU A 164 -11.68 13.42 -4.89
CA GLU A 164 -11.89 11.99 -4.61
C GLU A 164 -10.58 11.21 -4.81
N ALA A 165 -9.92 11.42 -5.95
CA ALA A 165 -8.65 10.78 -6.24
C ALA A 165 -7.54 11.21 -5.26
N ALA A 166 -7.39 12.52 -5.02
CA ALA A 166 -6.34 13.07 -4.18
C ALA A 166 -6.54 12.73 -2.70
N GLY A 167 -7.76 12.87 -2.18
CA GLY A 167 -8.09 12.58 -0.77
C GLY A 167 -7.86 11.11 -0.42
N THR A 168 -8.41 10.20 -1.21
CA THR A 168 -8.22 8.75 -1.01
C THR A 168 -6.75 8.36 -1.13
N SER A 169 -6.05 8.90 -2.15
CA SER A 169 -4.62 8.66 -2.35
C SER A 169 -3.76 9.22 -1.22
N ALA A 170 -4.12 10.37 -0.66
CA ALA A 170 -3.40 11.00 0.45
C ALA A 170 -3.42 10.13 1.70
N VAL A 171 -4.59 9.59 2.08
CA VAL A 171 -4.71 8.66 3.22
C VAL A 171 -3.89 7.41 2.97
N ARG A 172 -4.09 6.76 1.83
CA ARG A 172 -3.38 5.52 1.47
C ARG A 172 -1.86 5.72 1.47
N PHE A 173 -1.38 6.72 0.77
CA PHE A 173 0.06 6.96 0.63
C PHE A 173 0.71 7.32 1.96
N ASN A 174 0.04 8.11 2.80
CA ASN A 174 0.56 8.50 4.11
C ASN A 174 0.76 7.27 5.03
N ILE A 175 -0.07 6.24 4.85
CA ILE A 175 0.08 4.97 5.55
C ILE A 175 1.22 4.14 4.95
N ILE A 176 1.21 3.91 3.63
CA ILE A 176 2.14 2.96 2.99
C ILE A 176 3.57 3.47 2.85
N LYS A 177 3.83 4.80 2.91
CA LYS A 177 5.19 5.36 2.88
C LYS A 177 5.99 5.11 4.16
N VAL A 178 5.31 4.75 5.25
CA VAL A 178 5.92 4.45 6.54
C VAL A 178 6.22 2.95 6.64
N SER A 179 7.36 2.59 7.23
CA SER A 179 7.68 1.18 7.47
C SER A 179 6.59 0.52 8.33
N PRO A 180 6.09 -0.68 7.96
CA PRO A 180 4.99 -1.32 8.68
C PRO A 180 5.25 -1.52 10.18
N ASP A 181 6.52 -1.72 10.58
CA ASP A 181 6.95 -1.90 11.96
C ASP A 181 7.04 -0.60 12.78
N LYS A 182 6.73 0.55 12.17
CA LYS A 182 6.77 1.86 12.82
C LYS A 182 5.38 2.47 12.92
N GLY A 183 4.92 2.72 14.14
CA GLY A 183 3.75 3.56 14.37
C GLY A 183 4.05 5.03 14.02
N PHE A 184 3.02 5.76 13.61
CA PHE A 184 3.12 7.19 13.35
C PHE A 184 1.83 7.92 13.73
N THR A 185 1.89 9.26 13.78
CA THR A 185 0.70 10.11 13.97
C THR A 185 0.26 10.64 12.62
N PHE A 186 -0.96 10.33 12.20
CA PHE A 186 -1.55 10.87 10.97
C PHE A 186 -1.85 12.38 11.15
N ARG A 187 -1.46 13.18 10.18
CA ARG A 187 -1.71 14.63 10.15
C ARG A 187 -2.19 15.03 8.77
N TRP A 188 -3.28 15.79 8.70
CA TRP A 188 -3.85 16.27 7.44
C TRP A 188 -2.89 17.17 6.67
N GLU A 189 -2.21 18.06 7.37
CA GLU A 189 -1.25 19.00 6.80
C GLU A 189 -0.12 18.27 6.04
N GLU A 190 0.30 17.11 6.55
CA GLU A 190 1.34 16.28 5.92
C GLU A 190 0.79 15.40 4.80
N ALA A 191 -0.44 14.89 4.96
CA ALA A 191 -1.05 13.96 4.02
C ALA A 191 -1.47 14.66 2.72
N LEU A 192 -1.95 15.91 2.80
CA LEU A 192 -2.46 16.70 1.69
C LEU A 192 -1.48 17.75 1.17
N ALA A 193 -0.23 17.79 1.68
CA ALA A 193 0.77 18.74 1.24
C ALA A 193 1.11 18.56 -0.26
N PHE A 194 1.14 19.67 -1.01
CA PHE A 194 1.61 19.69 -2.40
C PHE A 194 3.13 19.81 -2.53
N GLU A 195 3.82 20.05 -1.42
CA GLU A 195 5.27 20.13 -1.35
C GLU A 195 5.82 18.97 -0.52
N GLY A 196 6.45 18.01 -1.21
CA GLY A 196 7.18 16.89 -0.62
C GLY A 196 6.34 15.85 0.15
N GLY A 197 6.75 14.61 0.16
CA GLY A 197 6.32 13.57 1.08
C GLY A 197 4.87 13.06 1.00
N SER A 198 4.05 13.47 0.04
CA SER A 198 2.61 13.17 -0.03
C SER A 198 2.17 12.60 -1.38
N ALA A 199 0.96 12.01 -1.45
CA ALA A 199 0.36 11.62 -2.72
C ALA A 199 0.07 12.82 -3.64
N PRO A 200 -0.55 13.93 -3.18
CA PRO A 200 -0.76 15.10 -4.01
C PRO A 200 0.52 15.61 -4.69
N PHE A 201 1.65 15.61 -3.99
CA PHE A 201 2.95 15.98 -4.58
C PHE A 201 3.34 15.09 -5.76
N VAL A 202 3.18 13.78 -5.63
CA VAL A 202 3.49 12.82 -6.71
C VAL A 202 2.50 12.97 -7.86
N MET A 203 1.21 13.08 -7.56
CA MET A 203 0.14 13.26 -8.55
C MET A 203 0.34 14.54 -9.34
N TYR A 204 0.69 15.65 -8.69
CA TYR A 204 1.02 16.91 -9.34
C TYR A 204 2.26 16.79 -10.23
N SER A 205 3.29 16.07 -9.80
CA SER A 205 4.49 15.82 -10.61
C SER A 205 4.16 15.03 -11.89
N HIS A 206 3.28 14.03 -11.77
CA HIS A 206 2.78 13.28 -12.92
C HIS A 206 1.93 14.16 -13.85
N ALA A 207 0.98 14.94 -13.32
CA ALA A 207 0.15 15.86 -14.10
C ALA A 207 0.99 16.91 -14.84
N ARG A 208 2.09 17.38 -14.22
CA ARG A 208 3.10 18.24 -14.87
C ARG A 208 3.76 17.54 -16.06
N ALA A 209 4.16 16.27 -15.91
CA ALA A 209 4.71 15.49 -17.03
C ALA A 209 3.69 15.31 -18.15
N CYS A 210 2.41 15.03 -17.82
CA CYS A 210 1.33 14.98 -18.79
C CYS A 210 1.11 16.32 -19.52
N SER A 211 1.32 17.45 -18.83
CA SER A 211 1.21 18.78 -19.46
C SER A 211 2.28 19.04 -20.52
N ILE A 212 3.47 18.44 -20.40
CA ILE A 212 4.53 18.51 -21.43
C ILE A 212 4.02 17.84 -22.71
N VAL A 213 3.48 16.63 -22.59
CA VAL A 213 2.90 15.89 -23.72
C VAL A 213 1.83 16.72 -24.43
N ARG A 214 0.88 17.28 -23.68
CA ARG A 214 -0.18 18.14 -24.26
C ARG A 214 0.39 19.38 -24.95
N LYS A 215 1.44 19.99 -24.42
CA LYS A 215 2.11 21.14 -25.07
C LYS A 215 2.79 20.74 -26.36
N CYS A 216 3.50 19.61 -26.38
CA CYS A 216 4.11 19.09 -27.59
C CYS A 216 3.07 18.76 -28.69
N GLN A 217 1.95 18.11 -28.31
CA GLN A 217 0.85 17.81 -29.22
C GLN A 217 0.23 19.09 -29.80
N LYS A 218 -0.02 20.11 -28.96
CA LYS A 218 -0.52 21.43 -29.43
C LYS A 218 0.44 22.13 -30.37
N ALA A 219 1.75 21.88 -30.25
CA ALA A 219 2.77 22.38 -31.16
C ALA A 219 2.94 21.53 -32.45
N GLY A 220 2.10 20.50 -32.65
CA GLY A 220 2.15 19.62 -33.81
C GLY A 220 3.31 18.61 -33.79
N ILE A 221 3.90 18.37 -32.61
CA ILE A 221 5.02 17.44 -32.46
C ILE A 221 4.48 16.01 -32.35
N ASP A 222 4.95 15.12 -33.19
CA ASP A 222 4.69 13.69 -33.11
C ASP A 222 5.48 13.07 -31.94
N ILE A 223 4.77 12.81 -30.84
CA ILE A 223 5.37 12.27 -29.62
C ILE A 223 5.90 10.85 -29.85
N GLU A 224 5.11 9.98 -30.51
CA GLU A 224 5.49 8.57 -30.72
C GLU A 224 6.73 8.43 -31.58
N ALA A 225 6.82 9.19 -32.67
CA ALA A 225 8.01 9.20 -33.53
C ALA A 225 9.26 9.66 -32.76
N ASN A 226 9.12 10.69 -31.91
CA ASN A 226 10.25 11.23 -31.17
C ASN A 226 10.70 10.32 -30.01
N ILE A 227 9.79 9.67 -29.26
CA ILE A 227 10.16 8.75 -28.18
C ILE A 227 10.72 7.42 -28.72
N SER A 228 10.31 7.01 -29.92
CA SER A 228 10.80 5.78 -30.58
C SER A 228 12.16 5.95 -31.25
N ASN A 229 12.64 7.18 -31.42
CA ASN A 229 13.95 7.46 -32.04
C ASN A 229 15.08 6.98 -31.11
N LYS A 230 15.88 6.03 -31.60
CA LYS A 230 17.03 5.45 -30.88
C LYS A 230 18.36 6.16 -31.14
N ASP A 231 18.43 6.99 -32.17
CA ASP A 231 19.64 7.64 -32.63
C ASP A 231 19.83 9.06 -32.05
N ILE A 232 19.43 9.22 -30.79
CA ILE A 232 19.55 10.49 -30.10
C ILE A 232 20.86 10.53 -29.33
N PRO A 233 21.73 11.53 -29.62
CA PRO A 233 23.00 11.63 -28.93
C PRO A 233 22.81 11.95 -27.44
N VAL A 234 23.53 11.25 -26.60
CA VAL A 234 23.61 11.57 -25.19
C VAL A 234 24.25 12.94 -25.00
N PRO A 235 23.64 13.85 -24.23
CA PRO A 235 24.21 15.17 -23.99
C PRO A 235 25.61 15.09 -23.36
N SER A 236 26.58 15.85 -23.91
CA SER A 236 27.93 15.91 -23.37
C SER A 236 28.00 16.60 -21.99
N GLN A 237 27.04 17.46 -21.70
CA GLN A 237 26.88 18.10 -20.41
C GLN A 237 25.46 17.83 -19.86
N MET A 238 25.40 17.34 -18.64
CA MET A 238 24.14 17.01 -17.98
C MET A 238 23.94 17.90 -16.73
N PRO A 239 22.88 18.72 -16.70
CA PRO A 239 22.50 19.42 -15.48
C PRO A 239 22.28 18.49 -14.31
N LYS A 240 22.43 18.98 -13.08
CA LYS A 240 22.30 18.18 -11.86
C LYS A 240 20.97 17.45 -11.80
N GLY A 241 19.85 18.13 -12.10
CA GLY A 241 18.51 17.52 -12.09
C GLY A 241 18.36 16.36 -13.07
N MET A 242 19.02 16.42 -14.25
CA MET A 242 19.04 15.31 -15.22
C MET A 242 19.79 14.09 -14.66
N ILE A 243 20.97 14.31 -14.07
CA ILE A 243 21.77 13.22 -13.48
C ILE A 243 21.01 12.55 -12.34
N GLU A 244 20.34 13.31 -11.48
CA GLU A 244 19.54 12.81 -10.37
C GLU A 244 18.35 11.98 -10.87
N LEU A 245 17.65 12.44 -11.91
CA LEU A 245 16.54 11.70 -12.50
C LEU A 245 17.02 10.38 -13.13
N LEU A 246 18.08 10.40 -13.93
CA LEU A 246 18.66 9.20 -14.53
C LEU A 246 19.05 8.16 -13.45
N ARG A 247 19.72 8.57 -12.39
CA ARG A 247 20.08 7.68 -11.27
C ARG A 247 18.84 7.05 -10.63
N THR A 248 17.80 7.86 -10.41
CA THR A 248 16.54 7.39 -9.80
C THR A 248 15.82 6.39 -10.69
N ILE A 249 15.83 6.61 -12.01
CA ILE A 249 15.26 5.68 -13.00
C ILE A 249 16.04 4.36 -13.02
N CYS A 250 17.37 4.41 -13.04
CA CYS A 250 18.22 3.22 -13.13
C CYS A 250 18.02 2.24 -11.96
N VAL A 251 17.74 2.71 -10.76
CA VAL A 251 17.54 1.85 -9.58
C VAL A 251 16.08 1.44 -9.34
N HIS A 252 15.15 1.93 -10.17
CA HIS A 252 13.71 1.79 -9.93
C HIS A 252 13.24 0.33 -9.87
N SER A 253 13.66 -0.51 -10.82
CA SER A 253 13.29 -1.92 -10.88
C SER A 253 13.88 -2.74 -9.72
N ASP A 254 15.10 -2.40 -9.29
CA ASP A 254 15.76 -3.07 -8.17
C ASP A 254 15.04 -2.77 -6.86
N VAL A 255 14.62 -1.51 -6.66
CA VAL A 255 13.86 -1.11 -5.47
C VAL A 255 12.48 -1.77 -5.47
N LEU A 256 11.80 -1.85 -6.62
CA LEU A 256 10.53 -2.58 -6.74
C LEU A 256 10.71 -4.05 -6.37
N SER A 257 11.69 -4.72 -6.96
CA SER A 257 12.00 -6.13 -6.68
C SER A 257 12.29 -6.35 -5.20
N LYS A 258 13.07 -5.47 -4.59
CA LYS A 258 13.36 -5.51 -3.15
C LYS A 258 12.12 -5.30 -2.31
N ALA A 259 11.27 -4.33 -2.65
CA ALA A 259 10.04 -4.04 -1.91
C ALA A 259 9.07 -5.25 -1.92
N VAL A 260 8.96 -5.93 -3.05
CA VAL A 260 8.13 -7.14 -3.21
C VAL A 260 8.72 -8.32 -2.41
N ASN A 261 10.01 -8.62 -2.58
CA ASN A 261 10.66 -9.76 -1.93
C ASN A 261 10.67 -9.62 -0.41
N ASP A 262 10.96 -8.41 0.09
CA ASP A 262 11.01 -8.11 1.53
C ASP A 262 9.62 -7.85 2.14
N ARG A 263 8.54 -7.81 1.35
CA ARG A 263 7.19 -7.41 1.80
C ARG A 263 7.17 -6.00 2.43
N ARG A 264 7.91 -5.05 1.85
CA ARG A 264 8.10 -3.70 2.37
C ARG A 264 7.64 -2.62 1.38
N PRO A 265 6.33 -2.39 1.23
CA PRO A 265 5.77 -1.44 0.25
C PRO A 265 6.29 -0.01 0.42
N HIS A 266 6.67 0.39 1.64
CA HIS A 266 7.23 1.72 1.91
C HIS A 266 8.53 2.00 1.14
N LEU A 267 9.33 0.98 0.80
CA LEU A 267 10.52 1.17 -0.02
C LEU A 267 10.15 1.68 -1.42
N PHE A 268 9.12 1.11 -2.02
CA PHE A 268 8.63 1.52 -3.32
C PHE A 268 7.88 2.86 -3.28
N ALA A 269 7.11 3.14 -2.23
CA ALA A 269 6.48 4.44 -2.01
C ALA A 269 7.52 5.57 -1.88
N ASN A 270 8.61 5.34 -1.15
CA ASN A 270 9.71 6.31 -1.04
C ASN A 270 10.49 6.46 -2.35
N GLN A 271 10.64 5.39 -3.14
CA GLN A 271 11.22 5.47 -4.48
C GLN A 271 10.36 6.33 -5.42
N LEU A 272 9.04 6.21 -5.34
CA LEU A 272 8.12 7.06 -6.10
C LEU A 272 8.24 8.54 -5.70
N LEU A 273 8.39 8.86 -4.42
CA LEU A 273 8.69 10.22 -3.95
C LEU A 273 10.02 10.74 -4.50
N GLN A 274 11.05 9.93 -4.49
CA GLN A 274 12.35 10.29 -5.03
C GLN A 274 12.27 10.54 -6.55
N LEU A 275 11.50 9.72 -7.28
CA LEU A 275 11.26 9.89 -8.70
C LEU A 275 10.55 11.22 -9.00
N ALA A 276 9.49 11.54 -8.27
CA ALA A 276 8.77 12.81 -8.42
C ALA A 276 9.67 14.02 -8.08
N THR A 277 10.47 13.91 -7.02
CA THR A 277 11.43 14.96 -6.61
C THR A 277 12.49 15.20 -7.66
N SER A 278 13.13 14.14 -8.16
CA SER A 278 14.15 14.23 -9.19
C SER A 278 13.58 14.69 -10.53
N PHE A 279 12.35 14.28 -10.88
CA PHE A 279 11.65 14.80 -12.06
C PHE A 279 11.37 16.31 -11.94
N ASN A 280 10.93 16.81 -10.80
CA ASN A 280 10.71 18.24 -10.61
C ASN A 280 12.03 19.06 -10.71
N SER A 281 13.15 18.52 -10.23
CA SER A 281 14.46 19.15 -10.42
C SER A 281 14.89 19.14 -11.90
N PHE A 282 14.71 18.01 -12.59
CA PHE A 282 14.94 17.90 -14.02
C PHE A 282 14.07 18.89 -14.83
N TYR A 283 12.78 18.98 -14.53
CA TYR A 283 11.85 19.88 -15.21
C TYR A 283 12.25 21.36 -15.08
N ARG A 284 12.80 21.76 -13.94
CA ARG A 284 13.30 23.11 -13.69
C ARG A 284 14.62 23.38 -14.44
N ASP A 285 15.53 22.41 -14.43
CA ASP A 285 16.89 22.58 -14.90
C ASP A 285 17.06 22.30 -16.41
N CYS A 286 16.12 21.54 -17.01
CA CYS A 286 16.21 21.05 -18.37
C CYS A 286 15.00 21.47 -19.20
N MET A 287 15.27 22.21 -20.28
CA MET A 287 14.23 22.62 -21.20
C MET A 287 13.85 21.48 -22.15
N ILE A 288 12.55 21.25 -22.33
CA ILE A 288 12.03 20.21 -23.22
C ILE A 288 11.51 20.81 -24.52
N LEU A 289 10.66 21.85 -24.42
CA LEU A 289 10.13 22.60 -25.55
C LEU A 289 10.19 24.09 -25.25
N LYS A 290 10.85 24.86 -26.13
CA LYS A 290 10.91 26.32 -26.04
C LYS A 290 10.96 26.92 -27.42
N ASP A 291 10.14 27.95 -27.65
CA ASP A 291 10.09 28.73 -28.90
C ASP A 291 9.96 27.85 -30.17
N GLY A 292 9.29 26.69 -30.04
CA GLY A 292 9.12 25.70 -31.11
C GLY A 292 10.28 24.70 -31.26
N GLU A 293 11.38 24.85 -30.55
CA GLU A 293 12.49 23.91 -30.55
C GLU A 293 12.31 22.81 -29.50
N LEU A 294 12.35 21.56 -29.95
CA LEU A 294 12.20 20.37 -29.13
C LEU A 294 13.56 19.76 -28.77
N ASN A 295 13.85 19.57 -27.48
CA ASN A 295 14.93 18.70 -27.06
C ASN A 295 14.39 17.26 -26.90
N VAL A 296 14.69 16.41 -27.88
CA VAL A 296 14.16 15.05 -27.99
C VAL A 296 14.65 14.17 -26.83
N PHE A 297 15.93 14.29 -26.42
CA PHE A 297 16.45 13.53 -25.26
C PHE A 297 15.69 13.86 -23.98
N ASN A 298 15.43 15.14 -23.75
CA ASN A 298 14.69 15.59 -22.57
C ASN A 298 13.21 15.16 -22.63
N LEU A 299 12.61 15.13 -23.83
CA LEU A 299 11.25 14.58 -24.00
C LEU A 299 11.22 13.10 -23.66
N GLN A 300 12.15 12.29 -24.19
CA GLN A 300 12.20 10.86 -23.89
C GLN A 300 12.38 10.60 -22.40
N LEU A 301 13.28 11.32 -21.73
CA LEU A 301 13.50 11.19 -20.29
C LEU A 301 12.26 11.58 -19.48
N SER A 302 11.54 12.63 -19.92
CA SER A 302 10.26 13.04 -19.32
C SER A 302 9.19 11.96 -19.46
N GLU A 303 9.10 11.32 -20.64
CA GLU A 303 8.13 10.24 -20.90
C GLU A 303 8.42 8.99 -20.08
N ILE A 304 9.67 8.60 -19.95
CA ILE A 304 10.08 7.51 -19.07
C ILE A 304 9.67 7.81 -17.64
N ALA A 305 9.96 9.00 -17.12
CA ALA A 305 9.61 9.41 -15.77
C ALA A 305 8.07 9.43 -15.56
N ARG A 306 7.30 9.96 -16.55
CA ARG A 306 5.83 9.98 -16.53
C ARG A 306 5.26 8.57 -16.42
N ASN A 307 5.73 7.66 -17.25
CA ASN A 307 5.25 6.27 -17.27
C ASN A 307 5.61 5.54 -15.97
N LEU A 308 6.84 5.72 -15.45
CA LEU A 308 7.24 5.12 -14.18
C LEU A 308 6.45 5.69 -13.00
N MET A 309 6.18 6.99 -12.95
CA MET A 309 5.31 7.58 -11.92
C MET A 309 3.90 6.99 -12.00
N ARG A 310 3.30 6.91 -13.20
CA ARG A 310 1.97 6.33 -13.41
C ARG A 310 1.90 4.89 -12.92
N THR A 311 2.76 4.02 -13.44
CA THR A 311 2.74 2.59 -13.09
C THR A 311 3.06 2.35 -11.62
N SER A 312 3.92 3.18 -11.00
CA SER A 312 4.20 3.10 -9.57
C SER A 312 3.01 3.52 -8.72
N MET A 313 2.30 4.59 -9.11
CA MET A 313 1.06 5.00 -8.45
C MET A 313 0.01 3.89 -8.53
N GLU A 314 -0.24 3.34 -9.72
CA GLU A 314 -1.17 2.23 -9.93
C GLU A 314 -0.81 1.02 -9.05
N GLY A 315 0.47 0.63 -9.02
CA GLY A 315 0.97 -0.47 -8.19
C GLY A 315 0.82 -0.24 -6.69
N LEU A 316 0.81 1.01 -6.24
CA LEU A 316 0.56 1.40 -4.85
C LEU A 316 -0.93 1.71 -4.58
N GLY A 317 -1.80 1.56 -5.57
CA GLY A 317 -3.23 1.86 -5.46
C GLY A 317 -3.54 3.35 -5.34
N ILE A 318 -2.68 4.21 -5.87
CA ILE A 318 -2.86 5.65 -5.99
C ILE A 318 -3.41 5.94 -7.39
N VAL A 319 -4.38 6.82 -7.49
CA VAL A 319 -5.00 7.17 -8.76
C VAL A 319 -4.11 8.17 -9.51
N PRO A 320 -3.53 7.81 -10.68
CA PRO A 320 -2.79 8.77 -11.48
C PRO A 320 -3.76 9.72 -12.20
N ILE A 321 -3.70 11.00 -11.87
CA ILE A 321 -4.44 12.05 -12.58
C ILE A 321 -3.54 12.76 -13.56
N GLU A 322 -4.11 13.15 -14.71
CA GLU A 322 -3.35 13.82 -15.77
C GLU A 322 -3.40 15.35 -15.67
N GLN A 323 -4.37 15.86 -14.94
CA GLN A 323 -4.59 17.29 -14.73
C GLN A 323 -4.89 17.53 -13.25
N MET A 324 -4.19 18.52 -12.71
CA MET A 324 -4.35 18.92 -11.32
C MET A 324 -4.01 20.39 -11.16
#